data_cb8c5c1e0c4944e2382261129b1adc4b
#
_entry.id   cb8c5c1e0c4944e2382261129b1adc4b
#
_cell.length_a   1.000
_cell.length_b   1.000
_cell.length_c   1.000
_cell.angle_alpha   90.00
_cell.angle_beta   90.00
_cell.angle_gamma   90.00
#
_symmetry.space_group_name_H-M   'P 1'
#
loop_
_entity.id
_entity.type
_entity.pdbx_description
1 polymer ?
#
loop_
_entity_poly.entity_id
_entity_poly.type
_entity_poly.pdbx_seq_one_letter_code
_entity_poly.pdbx_strand_id
1 'polypeptide(L)'
;MLARRILGNIRLQLIGMTLSLLAPTLVHSQSNQVNPLTLLAEAPVPSSPTVLAQFNPVDDPPEQWSIHAQSTYIIGQKNNFNSPYYGQNSLLNKSEGSGNDSFTWSATAFLGGRLWEGGEFYYNPEMFEGTPFGGSLVGLGAFQNGELQKGSYIPPTFYSARAFIRQTIGLGGEREHIEDGPNQLAGPVDSNRLVVSYGKFASLDFFDQNKYSHDPRTQFQNFALFSMAAYGYAADAKGFTYGVVGEWYQGDWTLRAARLAVPTTPNTMELNYSLTQDYTNQVELTHQHELWGQPGAVRGLFFQQRAFMASYQDAINQGYQLGLTPNILTARFGEQNMWGYGLNVEQAVNEDMGLFARWSWNNGQTETQTLDVSSSLSFGTTLKGSNWSRPNDTIGLGYAINGISASEISYLQQGGYTMFIGDSALSYKREQVIETYYSAQVFKNLYISADFQHITNPAYNSARGPVNFYGLRAHIEI
;
A
#
# COMPACT_ATOMS: atom_id res chain seq x y z
N MET A 1 -2.44 26.22 -20.37
CA MET A 1 -3.39 26.55 -19.27
C MET A 1 -3.31 25.54 -18.11
N LEU A 2 -3.11 24.26 -18.38
CA LEU A 2 -3.05 23.17 -17.37
C LEU A 2 -1.94 23.40 -16.33
N ALA A 3 -0.71 23.66 -16.78
CA ALA A 3 0.43 23.89 -15.87
C ALA A 3 0.26 25.05 -14.89
N ARG A 4 -0.50 26.11 -15.26
CA ARG A 4 -0.78 27.23 -14.35
C ARG A 4 -1.82 26.93 -13.28
N ARG A 5 -2.81 26.05 -13.55
CA ARG A 5 -3.78 25.61 -12.54
C ARG A 5 -3.16 24.62 -11.55
N ILE A 6 -2.33 23.70 -12.05
CA ILE A 6 -1.62 22.71 -11.23
C ILE A 6 -0.65 23.42 -10.29
N LEU A 7 0.17 24.34 -10.78
CA LEU A 7 1.12 25.13 -9.96
C LEU A 7 0.42 26.09 -8.98
N GLY A 8 -0.76 26.60 -9.31
CA GLY A 8 -1.56 27.45 -8.42
C GLY A 8 -2.08 26.71 -7.20
N ASN A 9 -2.62 25.52 -7.38
CA ASN A 9 -3.15 24.69 -6.29
C ASN A 9 -2.03 24.12 -5.40
N ILE A 10 -0.89 23.74 -5.99
CA ILE A 10 0.29 23.29 -5.23
C ILE A 10 0.84 24.42 -4.34
N ARG A 11 0.89 25.67 -4.83
CA ARG A 11 1.38 26.80 -4.02
C ARG A 11 0.49 27.13 -2.82
N LEU A 12 -0.82 27.07 -2.96
CA LEU A 12 -1.74 27.37 -1.85
C LEU A 12 -1.75 26.28 -0.78
N GLN A 13 -1.57 25.03 -1.15
CA GLN A 13 -1.61 23.92 -0.20
C GLN A 13 -0.25 23.60 0.43
N LEU A 14 0.86 23.78 -0.30
CA LEU A 14 2.20 23.70 0.30
C LEU A 14 2.46 24.83 1.31
N ILE A 15 1.90 26.03 1.11
CA ILE A 15 1.97 27.11 2.11
C ILE A 15 1.13 26.78 3.34
N GLY A 16 0.01 26.08 3.20
CA GLY A 16 -0.77 25.57 4.32
C GLY A 16 -0.05 24.47 5.12
N MET A 17 0.71 23.62 4.46
CA MET A 17 1.51 22.55 5.11
C MET A 17 2.69 23.10 5.93
N THR A 18 3.34 24.16 5.49
CA THR A 18 4.49 24.76 6.22
C THR A 18 4.07 25.60 7.42
N LEU A 19 2.84 26.12 7.45
CA LEU A 19 2.36 26.98 8.57
C LEU A 19 1.77 26.18 9.74
N SER A 20 1.37 24.94 9.54
CA SER A 20 0.82 24.09 10.61
C SER A 20 1.86 23.25 11.39
N LEU A 21 3.12 23.22 10.93
CA LEU A 21 4.22 22.48 11.56
C LEU A 21 5.19 23.33 12.38
N LEU A 22 4.97 24.65 12.46
CA LEU A 22 5.82 25.59 13.20
C LEU A 22 5.02 26.31 14.29
N ALA A 23 4.78 25.63 15.43
CA ALA A 23 4.45 26.30 16.69
C ALA A 23 5.67 26.19 17.62
N PRO A 24 6.13 27.32 18.19
CA PRO A 24 7.46 27.42 18.78
C PRO A 24 7.48 27.12 20.26
N THR A 25 8.51 26.48 20.71
CA THR A 25 8.98 26.68 22.09
C THR A 25 10.28 27.47 22.06
N LEU A 26 10.17 28.76 22.36
CA LEU A 26 11.29 29.64 22.67
C LEU A 26 11.83 29.28 24.06
N VAL A 27 13.04 28.78 24.13
CA VAL A 27 13.86 28.83 25.35
C VAL A 27 15.05 29.74 25.07
N HIS A 28 15.09 30.84 25.79
CA HIS A 28 16.21 31.78 25.82
C HIS A 28 17.45 31.13 26.44
N SER A 29 18.60 31.24 25.80
CA SER A 29 19.88 31.30 26.48
C SER A 29 20.80 32.30 25.81
N GLN A 30 21.44 33.09 26.67
CA GLN A 30 22.20 34.28 26.39
C GLN A 30 23.53 34.01 25.65
N SER A 31 23.85 34.91 24.79
CA SER A 31 25.13 35.05 24.07
C SER A 31 26.27 35.46 25.00
N ASN A 32 27.42 34.84 24.88
CA ASN A 32 28.69 35.48 25.17
C ASN A 32 29.60 35.40 23.95
N GLN A 33 29.89 36.60 23.42
CA GLN A 33 30.92 36.83 22.41
C GLN A 33 32.31 36.86 23.06
N VAL A 34 33.30 36.19 22.45
CA VAL A 34 34.69 36.59 22.53
C VAL A 34 35.35 36.36 21.18
N ASN A 35 36.03 37.37 20.73
CA ASN A 35 36.68 37.54 19.41
C ASN A 35 38.19 37.17 19.49
N PRO A 36 38.96 37.18 18.38
CA PRO A 36 39.96 36.18 18.05
C PRO A 36 41.41 36.65 18.13
N LEU A 37 42.32 35.76 17.73
CA LEU A 37 43.75 35.90 17.41
C LEU A 37 44.74 35.88 18.57
N THR A 38 45.50 34.80 18.66
CA THR A 38 46.96 34.90 18.65
C THR A 38 47.63 33.54 18.30
N LEU A 39 48.69 33.68 17.58
CA LEU A 39 49.67 32.78 16.98
C LEU A 39 50.34 31.74 17.90
N LEU A 40 50.62 30.58 17.30
CA LEU A 40 51.85 29.77 17.28
C LEU A 40 52.51 29.34 18.63
N ALA A 41 52.48 28.05 18.87
CA ALA A 41 53.65 27.29 19.33
C ALA A 41 53.37 25.80 19.08
N GLU A 42 54.22 25.13 18.27
CA GLU A 42 54.29 23.67 18.15
C GLU A 42 54.70 23.05 19.49
N ALA A 43 53.96 22.02 19.93
CA ALA A 43 54.37 21.09 20.93
C ALA A 43 54.18 19.65 20.45
N PRO A 44 55.01 18.69 20.83
CA PRO A 44 55.17 17.44 20.13
C PRO A 44 53.98 16.48 20.32
N VAL A 45 53.59 15.83 19.24
CA VAL A 45 52.54 14.81 19.16
C VAL A 45 52.96 13.57 19.96
N PRO A 46 52.23 13.14 21.00
CA PRO A 46 52.37 11.82 21.53
C PRO A 46 51.68 10.82 20.61
N SER A 47 52.49 9.94 20.02
CA SER A 47 52.02 8.80 19.28
C SER A 47 51.40 7.76 20.24
N SER A 48 50.10 7.85 20.46
CA SER A 48 49.30 6.75 20.98
C SER A 48 48.26 6.39 19.94
N PRO A 49 48.14 5.14 19.54
CA PRO A 49 47.03 4.75 18.65
C PRO A 49 45.75 4.95 19.47
N THR A 50 45.00 5.97 19.12
CA THR A 50 43.60 6.07 19.50
C THR A 50 42.92 4.87 18.84
N VAL A 51 42.64 3.85 19.62
CA VAL A 51 41.71 2.80 19.24
C VAL A 51 40.39 3.53 19.06
N LEU A 52 40.05 3.84 17.80
CA LEU A 52 38.66 4.13 17.46
C LEU A 52 37.90 2.90 17.89
N ALA A 53 37.13 3.01 18.96
CA ALA A 53 36.17 2.00 19.32
C ALA A 53 35.35 1.74 18.04
N GLN A 54 35.45 0.55 17.48
CA GLN A 54 34.58 0.14 16.39
C GLN A 54 33.18 0.22 17.00
N PHE A 55 32.41 1.17 16.50
CA PHE A 55 30.99 1.31 16.82
C PHE A 55 30.33 0.02 16.33
N ASN A 56 29.90 -0.82 17.24
CA ASN A 56 29.19 -2.04 16.91
C ASN A 56 27.70 -1.77 17.19
N PRO A 57 26.87 -1.48 16.17
CA PRO A 57 25.48 -1.11 16.36
C PRO A 57 24.66 -2.18 17.10
N VAL A 58 25.16 -3.40 17.17
CA VAL A 58 24.52 -4.50 17.91
C VAL A 58 24.56 -4.30 19.43
N ASP A 59 25.49 -3.47 19.94
CA ASP A 59 25.66 -3.19 21.38
C ASP A 59 24.92 -1.92 21.82
N ASP A 60 24.27 -1.21 20.91
CA ASP A 60 23.50 -0.01 21.26
C ASP A 60 22.25 -0.37 22.11
N PRO A 61 21.94 0.46 23.12
CA PRO A 61 20.73 0.23 23.90
C PRO A 61 19.49 0.36 22.99
N PRO A 62 18.48 -0.50 23.20
CA PRO A 62 17.29 -0.46 22.39
C PRO A 62 16.55 0.88 22.53
N GLU A 63 16.07 1.40 21.42
CA GLU A 63 15.28 2.62 21.37
C GLU A 63 14.03 2.49 22.24
N GLN A 64 13.66 3.56 22.96
CA GLN A 64 12.51 3.56 23.87
C GLN A 64 11.26 4.16 23.21
N TRP A 65 11.42 5.15 22.34
CA TRP A 65 10.34 5.88 21.67
C TRP A 65 10.75 6.22 20.25
N SER A 66 9.82 6.04 19.32
CA SER A 66 9.99 6.45 17.93
C SER A 66 8.81 7.32 17.50
N ILE A 67 9.11 8.36 16.74
CA ILE A 67 8.10 9.28 16.18
C ILE A 67 8.48 9.57 14.74
N HIS A 68 7.63 9.10 13.81
CA HIS A 68 7.73 9.44 12.40
C HIS A 68 6.43 10.08 11.91
N ALA A 69 6.50 10.79 10.82
CA ALA A 69 5.32 11.32 10.16
C ALA A 69 5.50 11.33 8.65
N GLN A 70 4.40 11.19 7.93
CA GLN A 70 4.37 11.35 6.48
C GLN A 70 3.17 12.19 6.05
N SER A 71 3.28 12.85 4.91
CA SER A 71 2.13 13.40 4.19
C SER A 71 2.30 13.21 2.69
N THR A 72 1.24 12.74 2.05
CA THR A 72 1.22 12.45 0.61
C THR A 72 0.01 13.11 -0.03
N TYR A 73 0.28 13.93 -1.05
CA TYR A 73 -0.74 14.56 -1.89
C TYR A 73 -0.59 14.06 -3.33
N ILE A 74 -1.65 13.44 -3.85
CA ILE A 74 -1.67 12.91 -5.22
C ILE A 74 -2.80 13.60 -5.97
N ILE A 75 -2.50 14.14 -7.15
CA ILE A 75 -3.50 14.59 -8.12
C ILE A 75 -3.44 13.71 -9.35
N GLY A 76 -4.61 13.38 -9.89
CA GLY A 76 -4.74 12.56 -11.08
C GLY A 76 -5.63 13.24 -12.12
N GLN A 77 -5.32 13.01 -13.38
CA GLN A 77 -6.13 13.40 -14.50
C GLN A 77 -6.24 12.22 -15.48
N LYS A 78 -7.41 11.96 -16.03
CA LYS A 78 -7.59 11.00 -17.13
C LYS A 78 -8.01 11.70 -18.40
N ASN A 79 -7.69 11.08 -19.55
CA ASN A 79 -8.23 11.52 -20.83
C ASN A 79 -9.66 10.98 -21.07
N ASN A 80 -10.34 11.54 -22.07
CA ASN A 80 -11.52 10.90 -22.62
C ASN A 80 -11.12 9.62 -23.37
N PHE A 81 -11.98 8.63 -23.36
CA PHE A 81 -11.74 7.33 -23.97
C PHE A 81 -13.00 6.79 -24.64
N ASN A 82 -12.88 5.73 -25.42
CA ASN A 82 -14.04 5.09 -26.06
C ASN A 82 -14.93 4.44 -24.98
N SER A 83 -16.21 4.84 -24.96
CA SER A 83 -17.20 4.35 -24.00
C SER A 83 -18.59 4.43 -24.62
N PRO A 84 -18.99 3.41 -25.39
CA PRO A 84 -20.22 3.42 -26.17
C PRO A 84 -21.49 3.26 -25.33
N TYR A 85 -21.38 2.78 -24.10
CA TYR A 85 -22.48 2.61 -23.14
C TYR A 85 -21.99 2.69 -21.71
N TYR A 86 -22.92 2.83 -20.77
CA TYR A 86 -22.66 2.95 -19.35
C TYR A 86 -23.56 2.01 -18.54
N GLY A 87 -23.03 1.42 -17.49
CA GLY A 87 -23.76 0.75 -16.43
C GLY A 87 -23.59 1.49 -15.11
N GLN A 88 -24.10 0.90 -14.06
CA GLN A 88 -24.13 1.49 -12.72
C GLN A 88 -22.72 1.83 -12.21
N ASN A 89 -21.75 0.96 -12.47
CA ASN A 89 -20.38 1.07 -11.98
C ASN A 89 -19.37 1.19 -13.13
N SER A 90 -19.71 2.00 -14.16
CA SER A 90 -18.80 2.32 -15.23
C SER A 90 -17.89 3.50 -14.88
N LEU A 91 -16.62 3.41 -15.28
CA LEU A 91 -15.75 4.59 -15.34
C LEU A 91 -16.35 5.59 -16.35
N LEU A 92 -16.62 6.81 -15.92
CA LEU A 92 -17.20 7.84 -16.78
C LEU A 92 -16.17 8.30 -17.82
N ASN A 93 -16.59 8.33 -19.09
CA ASN A 93 -15.75 8.79 -20.19
C ASN A 93 -15.57 10.31 -20.17
N LYS A 94 -16.70 11.02 -20.08
CA LYS A 94 -16.77 12.46 -20.04
C LYS A 94 -17.72 12.86 -18.93
N SER A 95 -17.27 13.66 -18.03
CA SER A 95 -18.15 14.31 -17.07
C SER A 95 -18.12 15.81 -17.29
N GLU A 96 -19.28 16.43 -17.16
CA GLU A 96 -19.35 17.88 -17.02
C GLU A 96 -18.68 18.25 -15.71
N GLY A 97 -17.74 19.21 -15.73
CA GLY A 97 -16.99 19.62 -14.56
C GLY A 97 -15.71 18.82 -14.30
N SER A 98 -15.45 18.46 -13.04
CA SER A 98 -14.20 17.87 -12.54
C SER A 98 -14.06 16.34 -12.69
N GLY A 99 -14.93 15.68 -13.47
CA GLY A 99 -14.98 14.21 -13.49
C GLY A 99 -13.80 13.52 -14.17
N ASN A 100 -12.92 14.27 -14.81
CA ASN A 100 -11.64 13.76 -15.30
C ASN A 100 -10.48 14.00 -14.33
N ASP A 101 -10.74 14.59 -13.19
CA ASP A 101 -9.76 14.90 -12.16
C ASP A 101 -10.02 14.06 -10.90
N SER A 102 -8.97 13.72 -10.20
CA SER A 102 -9.01 13.08 -8.88
C SER A 102 -7.92 13.66 -8.00
N PHE A 103 -8.08 13.53 -6.69
CA PHE A 103 -6.99 13.77 -5.74
C PHE A 103 -7.14 12.88 -4.51
N THR A 104 -6.01 12.70 -3.82
CA THR A 104 -5.95 12.16 -2.46
C THR A 104 -4.95 12.95 -1.65
N TRP A 105 -5.25 13.12 -0.38
CA TRP A 105 -4.35 13.68 0.60
C TRP A 105 -4.39 12.86 1.87
N SER A 106 -3.26 12.28 2.24
CA SER A 106 -3.08 11.57 3.50
C SER A 106 -1.99 12.20 4.34
N ALA A 107 -2.16 12.18 5.66
CA ALA A 107 -1.14 12.54 6.63
C ALA A 107 -1.23 11.58 7.82
N THR A 108 -0.12 10.93 8.14
CA THR A 108 -0.05 9.90 9.18
C THR A 108 1.09 10.23 10.14
N ALA A 109 0.83 10.17 11.45
CA ALA A 109 1.88 10.10 12.45
C ALA A 109 2.07 8.63 12.88
N PHE A 110 3.32 8.23 13.10
CA PHE A 110 3.69 6.90 13.59
C PHE A 110 4.33 7.07 14.95
N LEU A 111 3.64 6.61 15.98
CA LEU A 111 4.10 6.69 17.36
C LEU A 111 4.40 5.28 17.84
N GLY A 112 5.63 5.04 18.31
CA GLY A 112 6.06 3.77 18.85
C GLY A 112 6.65 3.94 20.25
N GLY A 113 6.54 2.90 21.08
CA GLY A 113 7.17 2.91 22.39
C GLY A 113 7.35 1.51 22.98
N ARG A 114 8.46 1.34 23.69
CA ARG A 114 8.79 0.10 24.37
C ARG A 114 8.10 0.08 25.74
N LEU A 115 7.40 -1.00 26.04
CA LEU A 115 6.63 -1.17 27.27
C LEU A 115 7.38 -2.03 28.29
N TRP A 116 8.02 -3.11 27.83
CA TRP A 116 8.82 -4.07 28.57
C TRP A 116 9.78 -4.78 27.62
N GLU A 117 10.54 -5.71 28.09
CA GLU A 117 11.48 -6.48 27.26
C GLU A 117 10.76 -7.23 26.13
N GLY A 118 11.11 -6.88 24.89
CA GLY A 118 10.47 -7.38 23.67
C GLY A 118 9.05 -6.89 23.45
N GLY A 119 8.45 -6.15 24.38
CA GLY A 119 7.09 -5.64 24.29
C GLY A 119 7.04 -4.20 23.82
N GLU A 120 6.30 -3.93 22.74
CA GLU A 120 6.19 -2.63 22.06
C GLU A 120 4.73 -2.30 21.80
N PHE A 121 4.39 -1.01 21.75
CA PHE A 121 3.11 -0.54 21.23
C PHE A 121 3.32 0.42 20.07
N TYR A 122 2.31 0.49 19.20
CA TYR A 122 2.28 1.40 18.06
C TYR A 122 0.91 2.01 17.91
N TYR A 123 0.88 3.31 17.59
CA TYR A 123 -0.36 4.04 17.35
C TYR A 123 -0.18 5.01 16.19
N ASN A 124 -1.05 4.90 15.16
CA ASN A 124 -0.99 5.77 13.99
C ASN A 124 -2.32 6.50 13.79
N PRO A 125 -2.45 7.76 14.25
CA PRO A 125 -3.53 8.64 13.79
C PRO A 125 -3.26 9.05 12.33
N GLU A 126 -4.31 8.97 11.52
CA GLU A 126 -4.24 9.34 10.09
C GLU A 126 -5.38 10.30 9.74
N MET A 127 -5.05 11.32 8.96
CA MET A 127 -5.99 12.17 8.24
C MET A 127 -6.02 11.74 6.78
N PHE A 128 -7.22 11.65 6.22
CA PHE A 128 -7.42 11.35 4.80
C PHE A 128 -8.51 12.23 4.20
N GLU A 129 -8.26 12.71 2.99
CA GLU A 129 -9.21 13.37 2.10
C GLU A 129 -8.97 12.89 0.67
N GLY A 130 -10.04 12.70 -0.12
CA GLY A 130 -9.87 12.29 -1.52
C GLY A 130 -11.16 12.30 -2.31
N THR A 131 -11.02 12.52 -3.60
CA THR A 131 -12.12 12.47 -4.58
C THR A 131 -11.70 11.61 -5.76
N PRO A 132 -12.37 10.50 -6.04
CA PRO A 132 -12.13 9.68 -7.22
C PRO A 132 -12.66 10.33 -8.49
N PHE A 133 -12.26 9.83 -9.65
CA PHE A 133 -12.74 10.26 -10.95
C PHE A 133 -14.26 10.10 -11.05
N GLY A 134 -14.95 11.18 -11.44
CA GLY A 134 -16.41 11.17 -11.54
C GLY A 134 -17.13 11.01 -10.19
N GLY A 135 -16.40 11.08 -9.08
CA GLY A 135 -16.94 11.03 -7.73
C GLY A 135 -17.24 9.62 -7.20
N SER A 136 -16.95 8.59 -7.94
CA SER A 136 -17.12 7.20 -7.52
C SER A 136 -15.91 6.36 -7.84
N LEU A 137 -15.56 5.45 -6.95
CA LEU A 137 -14.45 4.51 -7.14
C LEU A 137 -14.94 3.29 -7.93
N VAL A 138 -15.22 3.49 -9.22
CA VAL A 138 -15.82 2.46 -10.07
C VAL A 138 -15.19 2.39 -11.46
N GLY A 139 -15.38 1.25 -12.13
CA GLY A 139 -15.09 1.05 -13.54
C GLY A 139 -13.65 0.67 -13.86
N LEU A 140 -12.91 0.15 -12.88
CA LEU A 140 -11.61 -0.49 -13.03
C LEU A 140 -11.56 -1.76 -12.18
N GLY A 141 -10.91 -2.81 -12.67
CA GLY A 141 -10.63 -4.01 -11.88
C GLY A 141 -9.58 -3.74 -10.81
N ALA A 142 -8.55 -2.95 -11.16
CA ALA A 142 -7.55 -2.47 -10.21
C ALA A 142 -7.45 -0.93 -10.26
N PHE A 143 -7.61 -0.28 -9.12
CA PHE A 143 -7.59 1.17 -9.02
C PHE A 143 -6.24 1.76 -9.42
N GLN A 144 -6.28 2.86 -10.17
CA GLN A 144 -5.09 3.57 -10.64
C GLN A 144 -4.33 4.32 -9.52
N ASN A 145 -4.93 4.48 -8.35
CA ASN A 145 -4.31 5.04 -7.15
C ASN A 145 -4.89 4.32 -5.91
N GLY A 146 -4.04 3.52 -5.23
CA GLY A 146 -4.44 2.73 -4.07
C GLY A 146 -4.94 3.54 -2.88
N GLU A 147 -4.55 4.81 -2.76
CA GLU A 147 -5.06 5.68 -1.71
C GLU A 147 -6.55 6.06 -1.93
N LEU A 148 -7.07 6.02 -3.16
CA LEU A 148 -8.48 6.34 -3.45
C LEU A 148 -9.46 5.37 -2.77
N GLN A 149 -9.04 4.15 -2.45
CA GLN A 149 -9.88 3.19 -1.71
C GLN A 149 -10.36 3.76 -0.37
N LYS A 150 -9.60 4.66 0.26
CA LYS A 150 -9.89 5.20 1.59
C LYS A 150 -11.01 6.25 1.64
N GLY A 151 -11.47 6.74 0.51
CA GLY A 151 -12.47 7.80 0.52
C GLY A 151 -13.17 8.04 -0.81
N SER A 152 -14.40 8.56 -0.71
CA SER A 152 -15.16 9.12 -1.81
C SER A 152 -15.90 10.37 -1.33
N TYR A 153 -15.65 11.53 -1.93
CA TYR A 153 -16.31 12.80 -1.65
C TYR A 153 -16.34 13.26 -0.18
N ILE A 154 -15.30 12.99 0.56
CA ILE A 154 -15.33 13.19 2.00
C ILE A 154 -14.43 14.38 2.35
N PRO A 155 -14.90 15.35 3.15
CA PRO A 155 -14.02 16.32 3.79
C PRO A 155 -12.98 15.59 4.65
N PRO A 156 -11.89 16.23 5.05
CA PRO A 156 -10.83 15.60 5.83
C PRO A 156 -11.37 14.77 6.98
N THR A 157 -11.03 13.48 7.00
CA THR A 157 -11.49 12.53 8.02
C THR A 157 -10.28 12.09 8.85
N PHE A 158 -10.41 12.18 10.18
CA PHE A 158 -9.40 11.72 11.12
C PHE A 158 -9.82 10.36 11.71
N TYR A 159 -8.89 9.42 11.76
CA TYR A 159 -9.15 8.08 12.31
C TYR A 159 -7.86 7.44 12.83
N SER A 160 -8.02 6.39 13.62
CA SER A 160 -6.93 5.51 14.00
C SER A 160 -6.67 4.50 12.88
N ALA A 161 -5.57 4.65 12.16
CA ALA A 161 -5.16 3.72 11.11
C ALA A 161 -4.62 2.42 11.73
N ARG A 162 -3.70 2.55 12.70
CA ARG A 162 -3.14 1.42 13.44
C ARG A 162 -3.16 1.67 14.93
N ALA A 163 -3.38 0.61 15.70
CA ALA A 163 -3.27 0.58 17.16
C ALA A 163 -3.01 -0.87 17.58
N PHE A 164 -1.77 -1.24 17.82
CA PHE A 164 -1.41 -2.62 18.13
C PHE A 164 -0.25 -2.73 19.10
N ILE A 165 -0.15 -3.87 19.74
CA ILE A 165 1.01 -4.29 20.54
C ILE A 165 1.78 -5.38 19.79
N ARG A 166 3.08 -5.41 20.00
CA ARG A 166 4.00 -6.41 19.45
C ARG A 166 4.84 -7.00 20.58
N GLN A 167 4.97 -8.30 20.60
CA GLN A 167 5.90 -9.02 21.47
C GLN A 167 6.92 -9.75 20.63
N THR A 168 8.19 -9.46 20.83
CA THR A 168 9.33 -10.20 20.27
C THR A 168 9.89 -11.13 21.34
N ILE A 169 10.11 -12.40 20.97
CA ILE A 169 10.69 -13.44 21.83
C ILE A 169 11.93 -13.97 21.09
N GLY A 170 13.11 -13.71 21.64
CA GLY A 170 14.37 -14.20 21.11
C GLY A 170 14.47 -15.71 21.27
N LEU A 171 14.96 -16.39 20.25
CA LEU A 171 15.21 -17.83 20.20
C LEU A 171 16.71 -18.15 19.97
N GLY A 172 17.58 -17.10 20.06
CA GLY A 172 19.01 -17.20 19.82
C GLY A 172 19.41 -17.02 18.36
N GLY A 173 20.60 -17.45 18.01
CA GLY A 173 21.24 -17.17 16.73
C GLY A 173 22.16 -15.95 16.81
N GLU A 174 22.50 -15.37 15.67
CA GLU A 174 23.28 -14.14 15.62
C GLU A 174 22.43 -12.95 16.04
N ARG A 175 23.07 -11.91 16.61
CA ARG A 175 22.39 -10.67 16.95
C ARG A 175 22.36 -9.78 15.71
N GLU A 176 21.19 -9.32 15.34
CA GLU A 176 20.94 -8.37 14.24
C GLU A 176 20.53 -7.03 14.83
N HIS A 177 20.90 -5.93 14.16
CA HIS A 177 20.38 -4.61 14.49
C HIS A 177 19.20 -4.30 13.55
N ILE A 178 18.06 -3.97 14.15
CA ILE A 178 16.92 -3.44 13.41
C ILE A 178 16.98 -1.92 13.46
N GLU A 179 16.86 -1.27 12.30
CA GLU A 179 16.87 0.18 12.18
C GLU A 179 15.50 0.78 12.61
N ASP A 180 15.53 2.05 13.05
CA ASP A 180 14.33 2.83 13.33
C ASP A 180 13.51 3.08 12.06
N GLY A 181 12.19 3.09 12.20
CA GLY A 181 11.28 3.35 11.09
C GLY A 181 9.80 3.38 11.50
N PRO A 182 8.90 3.70 10.56
CA PRO A 182 7.47 3.67 10.83
C PRO A 182 7.01 2.31 11.40
N ASN A 183 6.46 2.32 12.63
CA ASN A 183 6.05 1.12 13.37
C ASN A 183 7.19 0.13 13.68
N GLN A 184 8.39 0.64 13.86
CA GLN A 184 9.57 -0.15 14.19
C GLN A 184 10.52 0.67 15.06
N LEU A 185 10.84 0.15 16.27
CA LEU A 185 11.84 0.71 17.16
C LEU A 185 13.21 0.09 16.84
N ALA A 186 14.24 0.93 16.84
CA ALA A 186 15.61 0.45 16.66
C ALA A 186 16.07 -0.41 17.83
N GLY A 187 16.94 -1.35 17.52
CA GLY A 187 17.62 -2.13 18.55
C GLY A 187 18.05 -3.53 18.12
N PRO A 188 18.78 -4.21 19.01
CA PRO A 188 19.28 -5.54 18.74
C PRO A 188 18.18 -6.60 18.95
N VAL A 189 18.10 -7.55 18.02
CA VAL A 189 17.21 -8.73 18.09
C VAL A 189 18.00 -10.00 17.76
N ASP A 190 17.48 -11.14 18.18
CA ASP A 190 18.00 -12.43 17.73
C ASP A 190 17.58 -12.70 16.30
N SER A 191 18.46 -13.25 15.47
CA SER A 191 18.13 -13.68 14.09
C SER A 191 17.04 -14.75 14.08
N ASN A 192 17.05 -15.67 15.05
CA ASN A 192 15.96 -16.59 15.29
C ASN A 192 15.03 -16.01 16.36
N ARG A 193 13.77 -15.75 16.00
CA ARG A 193 12.80 -15.12 16.91
C ARG A 193 11.38 -15.43 16.53
N LEU A 194 10.50 -15.35 17.52
CA LEU A 194 9.06 -15.33 17.33
C LEU A 194 8.55 -13.91 17.62
N VAL A 195 7.72 -13.37 16.72
CA VAL A 195 7.07 -12.07 16.90
C VAL A 195 5.56 -12.27 16.84
N VAL A 196 4.84 -11.72 17.81
CA VAL A 196 3.37 -11.75 17.84
C VAL A 196 2.86 -10.32 17.90
N SER A 197 2.02 -9.94 16.94
CA SER A 197 1.34 -8.65 16.89
C SER A 197 -0.16 -8.84 17.06
N TYR A 198 -0.79 -7.98 17.89
CA TYR A 198 -2.22 -8.03 18.18
C TYR A 198 -2.81 -6.63 18.23
N GLY A 199 -3.91 -6.41 17.51
CA GLY A 199 -4.60 -5.13 17.46
C GLY A 199 -5.09 -4.76 16.06
N LYS A 200 -5.16 -3.46 15.78
CA LYS A 200 -5.57 -2.90 14.49
C LYS A 200 -4.35 -2.57 13.63
N PHE A 201 -4.32 -3.04 12.39
CA PHE A 201 -3.26 -2.82 11.40
C PHE A 201 -3.79 -3.13 9.98
N ALA A 202 -2.97 -2.94 8.93
CA ALA A 202 -3.28 -3.42 7.59
C ALA A 202 -2.71 -4.83 7.37
N SER A 203 -3.42 -5.71 6.66
CA SER A 203 -2.87 -7.03 6.27
C SER A 203 -1.56 -6.89 5.50
N LEU A 204 -1.47 -5.88 4.65
CA LEU A 204 -0.29 -5.59 3.85
C LEU A 204 0.92 -5.07 4.67
N ASP A 205 0.75 -4.72 5.95
CA ASP A 205 1.88 -4.40 6.83
C ASP A 205 2.77 -5.63 7.10
N PHE A 206 2.25 -6.83 6.94
CA PHE A 206 2.93 -8.10 7.24
C PHE A 206 3.09 -9.01 6.02
N PHE A 207 2.11 -9.01 5.11
CA PHE A 207 2.01 -9.95 3.99
C PHE A 207 2.21 -9.24 2.66
N ASP A 208 2.67 -9.98 1.64
CA ASP A 208 2.92 -9.48 0.28
C ASP A 208 3.94 -8.33 0.23
N GLN A 209 4.88 -8.30 1.16
CA GLN A 209 5.96 -7.31 1.18
C GLN A 209 6.83 -7.42 -0.07
N ASN A 210 7.24 -6.27 -0.64
CA ASN A 210 8.16 -6.23 -1.78
C ASN A 210 8.93 -4.90 -1.77
N LYS A 211 10.24 -4.97 -1.84
CA LYS A 211 11.11 -3.80 -1.78
C LYS A 211 10.89 -2.81 -2.93
N TYR A 212 10.52 -3.29 -4.10
CA TYR A 212 10.47 -2.49 -5.33
C TYR A 212 9.05 -2.04 -5.71
N SER A 213 8.03 -2.68 -5.12
CA SER A 213 6.64 -2.36 -5.42
C SER A 213 5.73 -2.78 -4.27
N HIS A 214 5.40 -1.84 -3.38
CA HIS A 214 4.54 -2.12 -2.22
C HIS A 214 3.76 -0.90 -1.73
N ASP A 215 4.35 0.30 -1.74
CA ASP A 215 3.73 1.50 -1.18
C ASP A 215 3.29 2.49 -2.29
N PRO A 216 1.97 2.73 -2.47
CA PRO A 216 1.46 3.68 -3.46
C PRO A 216 1.83 5.14 -3.15
N ARG A 217 2.32 5.45 -1.96
CA ARG A 217 2.76 6.79 -1.56
C ARG A 217 4.15 7.13 -2.08
N THR A 218 4.97 6.12 -2.37
CA THR A 218 6.38 6.29 -2.77
C THR A 218 6.73 5.61 -4.08
N GLN A 219 6.05 4.52 -4.43
CA GLN A 219 6.34 3.64 -5.57
C GLN A 219 5.19 3.66 -6.59
N PHE A 220 4.86 2.49 -7.20
CA PHE A 220 3.73 2.34 -8.11
C PHE A 220 2.41 2.67 -7.41
N GLN A 221 1.50 3.37 -8.11
CA GLN A 221 0.20 3.77 -7.57
C GLN A 221 -0.89 2.76 -7.86
N ASN A 222 -0.79 2.02 -8.99
CA ASN A 222 -1.83 1.06 -9.40
C ASN A 222 -1.85 -0.14 -8.46
N PHE A 223 -3.06 -0.50 -8.02
CA PHE A 223 -3.27 -1.56 -7.04
C PHE A 223 -2.74 -2.92 -7.51
N ALA A 224 -2.82 -3.24 -8.80
CA ALA A 224 -2.32 -4.50 -9.35
C ALA A 224 -0.78 -4.55 -9.46
N LEU A 225 -0.10 -3.43 -9.27
CA LEU A 225 1.36 -3.37 -9.25
C LEU A 225 1.91 -3.39 -7.83
N PHE A 226 1.36 -2.61 -6.90
CA PHE A 226 1.92 -2.57 -5.55
C PHE A 226 1.48 -3.73 -4.65
N SER A 227 0.49 -4.54 -5.06
CA SER A 227 0.05 -5.72 -4.31
C SER A 227 -0.33 -6.89 -5.22
N MET A 228 -0.49 -8.08 -4.66
CA MET A 228 -1.15 -9.22 -5.31
C MET A 228 -2.64 -8.89 -5.50
N ALA A 229 -3.07 -8.47 -6.70
CA ALA A 229 -4.42 -7.96 -6.93
C ALA A 229 -5.54 -8.98 -6.65
N ALA A 230 -5.27 -10.29 -6.80
CA ALA A 230 -6.23 -11.34 -6.47
C ALA A 230 -6.13 -11.84 -5.02
N TYR A 231 -5.35 -11.19 -4.17
CA TYR A 231 -5.29 -11.45 -2.74
C TYR A 231 -6.47 -10.77 -2.04
N GLY A 232 -7.48 -11.55 -1.68
CA GLY A 232 -8.63 -11.09 -0.92
C GLY A 232 -8.29 -10.90 0.56
N TYR A 233 -7.44 -9.95 0.88
CA TYR A 233 -7.04 -9.69 2.27
C TYR A 233 -8.17 -9.09 3.10
N ALA A 234 -8.12 -9.33 4.42
CA ALA A 234 -9.07 -8.73 5.36
C ALA A 234 -8.80 -7.23 5.48
N ALA A 235 -9.82 -6.40 5.20
CA ALA A 235 -9.74 -4.95 5.35
C ALA A 235 -11.13 -4.31 5.46
N ASP A 236 -11.26 -3.28 6.31
CA ASP A 236 -12.35 -2.32 6.23
C ASP A 236 -12.21 -1.44 4.98
N ALA A 237 -13.17 -0.58 4.70
CA ALA A 237 -13.15 0.30 3.53
C ALA A 237 -11.96 1.27 3.49
N LYS A 238 -11.18 1.40 4.57
CA LYS A 238 -9.94 2.19 4.64
C LYS A 238 -8.66 1.36 4.54
N GLY A 239 -8.77 0.02 4.41
CA GLY A 239 -7.63 -0.87 4.25
C GLY A 239 -7.11 -1.48 5.57
N PHE A 240 -7.82 -1.34 6.69
CA PHE A 240 -7.38 -1.83 8.00
C PHE A 240 -8.25 -2.97 8.51
N THR A 241 -7.65 -3.82 9.34
CA THR A 241 -8.30 -4.94 10.00
C THR A 241 -7.89 -5.01 11.47
N TYR A 242 -8.43 -5.98 12.19
CA TYR A 242 -8.10 -6.29 13.58
C TYR A 242 -7.84 -7.78 13.72
N GLY A 243 -6.83 -8.14 14.49
CA GLY A 243 -6.57 -9.55 14.74
C GLY A 243 -5.20 -9.84 15.33
N VAL A 244 -4.71 -11.04 15.05
CA VAL A 244 -3.41 -11.51 15.50
C VAL A 244 -2.58 -11.97 14.31
N VAL A 245 -1.30 -11.61 14.34
CA VAL A 245 -0.26 -12.07 13.41
C VAL A 245 0.87 -12.68 14.24
N GLY A 246 1.30 -13.89 13.86
CA GLY A 246 2.51 -14.52 14.34
C GLY A 246 3.53 -14.62 13.22
N GLU A 247 4.79 -14.30 13.53
CA GLU A 247 5.92 -14.38 12.62
C GLU A 247 7.02 -15.21 13.27
N TRP A 248 7.54 -16.19 12.56
CA TRP A 248 8.65 -17.01 13.00
C TRP A 248 9.83 -16.85 12.04
N TYR A 249 10.90 -16.29 12.53
CA TYR A 249 12.15 -16.06 11.81
C TYR A 249 13.14 -17.16 12.15
N GLN A 250 13.70 -17.81 11.13
CA GLN A 250 14.68 -18.89 11.27
C GLN A 250 15.68 -18.84 10.10
N GLY A 251 16.84 -18.20 10.34
CA GLY A 251 17.82 -17.93 9.28
C GLY A 251 17.17 -17.21 8.10
N ASP A 252 17.33 -17.75 6.88
CA ASP A 252 16.78 -17.14 5.65
C ASP A 252 15.25 -17.34 5.47
N TRP A 253 14.60 -18.01 6.41
CA TRP A 253 13.17 -18.32 6.33
C TRP A 253 12.35 -17.52 7.32
N THR A 254 11.20 -17.05 6.85
CA THR A 254 10.18 -16.46 7.72
C THR A 254 8.83 -17.08 7.42
N LEU A 255 8.19 -17.66 8.44
CA LEU A 255 6.81 -18.13 8.37
C LEU A 255 5.91 -17.11 9.07
N ARG A 256 4.88 -16.60 8.37
CA ARG A 256 3.85 -15.72 8.92
C ARG A 256 2.51 -16.41 8.88
N ALA A 257 1.74 -16.25 9.94
CA ALA A 257 0.36 -16.72 10.01
C ALA A 257 -0.51 -15.69 10.72
N ALA A 258 -1.74 -15.50 10.24
CA ALA A 258 -2.66 -14.56 10.84
C ALA A 258 -4.10 -15.07 10.85
N ARG A 259 -4.87 -14.58 11.84
CA ARG A 259 -6.32 -14.65 11.88
C ARG A 259 -6.88 -13.26 12.11
N LEU A 260 -7.64 -12.77 11.12
CA LEU A 260 -8.03 -11.37 10.99
C LEU A 260 -9.54 -11.24 10.87
N ALA A 261 -10.07 -10.15 11.42
CA ALA A 261 -11.46 -9.74 11.28
C ALA A 261 -11.76 -9.28 9.83
N VAL A 262 -12.97 -9.54 9.38
CA VAL A 262 -13.47 -9.08 8.09
C VAL A 262 -14.61 -8.09 8.30
N PRO A 263 -14.93 -7.22 7.33
CA PRO A 263 -16.11 -6.39 7.40
C PRO A 263 -17.40 -7.20 7.55
N THR A 264 -18.39 -6.64 8.26
CA THR A 264 -19.73 -7.23 8.42
C THR A 264 -20.44 -7.41 7.08
N THR A 265 -20.13 -6.57 6.11
CA THR A 265 -20.46 -6.73 4.69
C THR A 265 -19.30 -6.19 3.86
N PRO A 266 -19.08 -6.69 2.63
CA PRO A 266 -17.94 -6.30 1.81
C PRO A 266 -17.74 -4.78 1.71
N ASN A 267 -16.49 -4.36 1.91
CA ASN A 267 -16.02 -2.97 1.82
C ASN A 267 -16.77 -1.96 2.70
N THR A 268 -17.23 -2.36 3.89
CA THR A 268 -17.76 -1.43 4.90
C THR A 268 -16.72 -1.11 5.97
N MET A 269 -17.00 -0.08 6.77
CA MET A 269 -16.13 0.33 7.87
C MET A 269 -16.26 -0.54 9.11
N GLU A 270 -17.39 -1.21 9.27
CA GLU A 270 -17.70 -2.02 10.43
C GLU A 270 -17.10 -3.42 10.29
N LEU A 271 -16.15 -3.75 11.17
CA LEU A 271 -15.55 -5.08 11.25
C LEU A 271 -16.37 -6.02 12.14
N ASN A 272 -16.48 -7.28 11.72
CA ASN A 272 -16.93 -8.34 12.60
C ASN A 272 -15.76 -8.81 13.47
N TYR A 273 -15.76 -8.43 14.73
CA TYR A 273 -14.72 -8.81 15.69
C TYR A 273 -14.84 -10.24 16.21
N SER A 274 -15.87 -10.99 15.78
CA SER A 274 -15.99 -12.41 16.08
C SER A 274 -15.09 -13.24 15.17
N LEU A 275 -13.84 -13.39 15.55
CA LEU A 275 -12.84 -14.17 14.82
C LEU A 275 -13.18 -15.69 14.73
N THR A 276 -14.35 -16.12 15.18
CA THR A 276 -14.82 -17.52 15.13
C THR A 276 -15.85 -17.75 14.03
N GLN A 277 -16.63 -16.72 13.66
CA GLN A 277 -17.66 -16.83 12.61
C GLN A 277 -17.15 -16.34 11.26
N ASP A 278 -16.71 -15.08 11.24
CA ASP A 278 -16.24 -14.39 10.05
C ASP A 278 -14.79 -13.98 10.24
N TYR A 279 -13.93 -14.45 9.37
CA TYR A 279 -12.49 -14.28 9.52
C TYR A 279 -11.75 -14.51 8.21
N THR A 280 -10.53 -14.01 8.15
CA THR A 280 -9.52 -14.45 7.20
C THR A 280 -8.40 -15.16 7.94
N ASN A 281 -8.07 -16.37 7.52
CA ASN A 281 -6.81 -17.03 7.82
C ASN A 281 -5.86 -16.80 6.67
N GLN A 282 -4.60 -16.53 6.98
CA GLN A 282 -3.57 -16.39 5.95
C GLN A 282 -2.23 -16.89 6.48
N VAL A 283 -1.46 -17.49 5.57
CA VAL A 283 -0.12 -18.03 5.85
C VAL A 283 0.79 -17.64 4.70
N GLU A 284 1.96 -17.08 5.03
CA GLU A 284 2.99 -16.75 4.05
C GLU A 284 4.33 -17.36 4.49
N LEU A 285 5.00 -18.03 3.56
CA LEU A 285 6.36 -18.47 3.71
C LEU A 285 7.27 -17.61 2.84
N THR A 286 8.24 -16.97 3.45
CA THR A 286 9.27 -16.15 2.80
C THR A 286 10.60 -16.88 2.86
N HIS A 287 11.31 -16.94 1.74
CA HIS A 287 12.72 -17.32 1.66
C HIS A 287 13.54 -16.16 1.12
N GLN A 288 14.48 -15.69 1.92
CA GLN A 288 15.48 -14.72 1.50
C GLN A 288 16.65 -15.49 0.84
N HIS A 289 17.22 -14.91 -0.20
CA HIS A 289 18.33 -15.54 -0.91
C HIS A 289 19.24 -14.49 -1.52
N GLU A 290 20.40 -14.93 -1.94
CA GLU A 290 21.34 -14.13 -2.67
C GLU A 290 21.58 -14.76 -4.04
N LEU A 291 21.32 -14.00 -5.11
CA LEU A 291 21.64 -14.39 -6.48
C LEU A 291 22.56 -13.34 -7.10
N TRP A 292 23.64 -13.79 -7.75
CA TRP A 292 24.66 -12.92 -8.37
C TRP A 292 25.30 -11.93 -7.38
N GLY A 293 25.42 -12.32 -6.11
CA GLY A 293 25.91 -11.45 -5.05
C GLY A 293 24.94 -10.32 -4.68
N GLN A 294 23.65 -10.47 -4.99
CA GLN A 294 22.61 -9.47 -4.74
C GLN A 294 21.43 -10.09 -4.01
N PRO A 295 20.82 -9.34 -3.04
CA PRO A 295 19.71 -9.87 -2.24
C PRO A 295 18.43 -10.00 -3.06
N GLY A 296 17.67 -11.03 -2.73
CA GLY A 296 16.34 -11.29 -3.25
C GLY A 296 15.46 -12.02 -2.25
N ALA A 297 14.18 -12.12 -2.54
CA ALA A 297 13.23 -12.90 -1.74
C ALA A 297 12.13 -13.50 -2.60
N VAL A 298 11.65 -14.68 -2.18
CA VAL A 298 10.47 -15.35 -2.74
C VAL A 298 9.48 -15.57 -1.61
N ARG A 299 8.21 -15.22 -1.85
CA ARG A 299 7.11 -15.37 -0.88
C ARG A 299 5.98 -16.16 -1.49
N GLY A 300 5.54 -17.20 -0.79
CA GLY A 300 4.35 -17.98 -1.13
C GLY A 300 3.25 -17.71 -0.11
N LEU A 301 2.11 -17.20 -0.56
CA LEU A 301 0.95 -16.85 0.26
C LEU A 301 -0.21 -17.79 -0.02
N PHE A 302 -0.89 -18.25 1.03
CA PHE A 302 -2.22 -18.86 1.00
C PHE A 302 -3.16 -18.09 1.91
N PHE A 303 -4.41 -17.89 1.49
CA PHE A 303 -5.45 -17.29 2.30
C PHE A 303 -6.79 -17.99 2.15
N GLN A 304 -7.57 -17.96 3.21
CA GLN A 304 -8.95 -18.39 3.25
C GLN A 304 -9.77 -17.37 4.03
N GLN A 305 -10.80 -16.85 3.41
CA GLN A 305 -11.72 -15.90 4.00
C GLN A 305 -13.10 -16.54 4.13
N ARG A 306 -13.68 -16.48 5.31
CA ARG A 306 -15.09 -16.77 5.56
C ARG A 306 -15.76 -15.48 6.01
N ALA A 307 -16.78 -15.04 5.28
CA ALA A 307 -17.47 -13.77 5.55
C ALA A 307 -18.90 -13.80 5.01
N PHE A 308 -19.74 -12.90 5.52
CA PHE A 308 -21.07 -12.70 5.00
C PHE A 308 -20.98 -12.02 3.64
N MET A 309 -21.14 -12.81 2.58
CA MET A 309 -20.94 -12.42 1.19
C MET A 309 -21.99 -13.09 0.31
N ALA A 310 -22.19 -12.56 -0.90
CA ALA A 310 -23.02 -13.22 -1.90
C ALA A 310 -22.18 -14.11 -2.84
N SER A 311 -22.79 -15.20 -3.30
CA SER A 311 -22.30 -16.00 -4.44
C SER A 311 -22.83 -15.40 -5.74
N TYR A 312 -21.98 -15.28 -6.78
CA TYR A 312 -22.41 -14.85 -8.12
C TYR A 312 -23.48 -15.80 -8.69
N GLN A 313 -23.35 -17.11 -8.44
CA GLN A 313 -24.32 -18.08 -8.93
C GLN A 313 -25.69 -17.93 -8.25
N ASP A 314 -25.71 -17.63 -6.94
CA ASP A 314 -26.97 -17.39 -6.22
C ASP A 314 -27.66 -16.14 -6.72
N ALA A 315 -26.91 -15.07 -7.00
CA ALA A 315 -27.44 -13.85 -7.59
C ALA A 315 -28.04 -14.10 -8.99
N ILE A 316 -27.36 -14.88 -9.83
CA ILE A 316 -27.85 -15.28 -11.17
C ILE A 316 -29.15 -16.10 -11.03
N ASN A 317 -29.17 -17.10 -10.15
CA ASN A 317 -30.34 -17.97 -9.93
C ASN A 317 -31.52 -17.17 -9.43
N GLN A 318 -31.31 -16.24 -8.49
CA GLN A 318 -32.36 -15.37 -7.97
C GLN A 318 -32.91 -14.44 -9.07
N GLY A 319 -32.04 -13.82 -9.85
CA GLY A 319 -32.43 -12.98 -10.99
C GLY A 319 -33.29 -13.75 -11.99
N TYR A 320 -32.89 -14.98 -12.34
CA TYR A 320 -33.66 -15.85 -13.23
C TYR A 320 -35.04 -16.20 -12.67
N GLN A 321 -35.13 -16.59 -11.39
CA GLN A 321 -36.40 -16.94 -10.73
C GLN A 321 -37.38 -15.76 -10.67
N LEU A 322 -36.86 -14.55 -10.48
CA LEU A 322 -37.67 -13.33 -10.37
C LEU A 322 -37.94 -12.64 -11.71
N GLY A 323 -37.28 -13.07 -12.80
CA GLY A 323 -37.32 -12.38 -14.09
C GLY A 323 -36.66 -10.99 -14.06
N LEU A 324 -35.66 -10.80 -13.20
CA LEU A 324 -34.93 -9.54 -12.98
C LEU A 324 -33.46 -9.67 -13.33
N THR A 325 -32.78 -8.54 -13.53
CA THR A 325 -31.32 -8.49 -13.60
C THR A 325 -30.72 -9.04 -12.31
N PRO A 326 -29.70 -9.93 -12.37
CA PRO A 326 -29.04 -10.43 -11.20
C PRO A 326 -28.50 -9.31 -10.31
N ASN A 327 -28.70 -9.42 -8.99
CA ASN A 327 -28.24 -8.43 -8.04
C ASN A 327 -27.57 -9.10 -6.84
N ILE A 328 -26.23 -8.92 -6.74
CA ILE A 328 -25.41 -9.51 -5.70
C ILE A 328 -25.82 -9.01 -4.28
N LEU A 329 -26.27 -7.77 -4.17
CA LEU A 329 -26.65 -7.19 -2.88
C LEU A 329 -27.90 -7.85 -2.26
N THR A 330 -28.78 -8.42 -3.08
CA THR A 330 -29.98 -9.12 -2.62
C THR A 330 -29.78 -10.63 -2.45
N ALA A 331 -28.60 -11.14 -2.84
CA ALA A 331 -28.23 -12.54 -2.81
C ALA A 331 -27.26 -12.90 -1.66
N ARG A 332 -27.10 -12.04 -0.67
CA ARG A 332 -26.32 -12.31 0.54
C ARG A 332 -27.16 -13.10 1.54
N PHE A 333 -27.08 -14.44 1.47
CA PHE A 333 -27.89 -15.32 2.30
C PHE A 333 -27.14 -15.94 3.49
N GLY A 334 -25.85 -15.66 3.64
CA GLY A 334 -25.02 -16.20 4.72
C GLY A 334 -23.53 -16.09 4.42
N GLU A 335 -22.75 -16.77 5.27
CA GLU A 335 -21.31 -16.80 5.11
C GLU A 335 -20.90 -17.65 3.90
N GLN A 336 -20.00 -17.10 3.10
CA GLN A 336 -19.36 -17.77 1.98
C GLN A 336 -17.86 -17.95 2.26
N ASN A 337 -17.22 -18.83 1.47
CA ASN A 337 -15.79 -19.06 1.55
C ASN A 337 -15.10 -18.63 0.25
N MET A 338 -14.17 -17.70 0.38
CA MET A 338 -13.20 -17.35 -0.66
C MET A 338 -11.83 -17.86 -0.22
N TRP A 339 -11.06 -18.44 -1.14
CA TRP A 339 -9.69 -18.86 -0.88
C TRP A 339 -8.83 -18.67 -2.11
N GLY A 340 -7.56 -18.53 -1.89
CA GLY A 340 -6.61 -18.31 -2.97
C GLY A 340 -5.17 -18.38 -2.49
N TYR A 341 -4.28 -18.15 -3.43
CA TYR A 341 -2.84 -18.17 -3.20
C TYR A 341 -2.12 -17.21 -4.14
N GLY A 342 -0.89 -16.91 -3.78
CA GLY A 342 -0.04 -16.04 -4.57
C GLY A 342 1.43 -16.32 -4.39
N LEU A 343 2.20 -15.83 -5.35
CA LEU A 343 3.65 -15.83 -5.37
C LEU A 343 4.15 -14.40 -5.58
N ASN A 344 5.09 -13.98 -4.76
CA ASN A 344 5.74 -12.66 -4.86
C ASN A 344 7.25 -12.86 -4.86
N VAL A 345 7.92 -12.29 -5.84
CA VAL A 345 9.35 -12.39 -6.04
C VAL A 345 9.95 -11.00 -6.17
N GLU A 346 11.08 -10.79 -5.52
CA GLU A 346 11.92 -9.61 -5.69
C GLU A 346 13.37 -10.01 -5.84
N GLN A 347 14.11 -9.27 -6.66
CA GLN A 347 15.54 -9.52 -6.90
C GLN A 347 16.26 -8.22 -7.24
N ALA A 348 17.28 -7.89 -6.47
CA ALA A 348 18.26 -6.89 -6.89
C ALA A 348 19.11 -7.44 -8.03
N VAL A 349 19.25 -6.70 -9.11
CA VAL A 349 20.18 -7.03 -10.22
C VAL A 349 21.57 -6.45 -9.94
N ASN A 350 21.57 -5.26 -9.35
CA ASN A 350 22.74 -4.54 -8.84
C ASN A 350 22.27 -3.52 -7.79
N GLU A 351 23.15 -2.64 -7.32
CA GLU A 351 22.86 -1.63 -6.30
C GLU A 351 21.75 -0.63 -6.72
N ASP A 352 21.57 -0.42 -8.03
CA ASP A 352 20.65 0.57 -8.59
C ASP A 352 19.37 -0.04 -9.16
N MET A 353 19.40 -1.30 -9.62
CA MET A 353 18.29 -1.92 -10.34
C MET A 353 17.68 -3.07 -9.56
N GLY A 354 16.35 -3.00 -9.38
CA GLY A 354 15.57 -4.08 -8.82
C GLY A 354 14.45 -4.56 -9.74
N LEU A 355 14.12 -5.84 -9.62
CA LEU A 355 13.04 -6.51 -10.33
C LEU A 355 12.01 -7.01 -9.33
N PHE A 356 10.75 -7.00 -9.73
CA PHE A 356 9.67 -7.66 -8.99
C PHE A 356 8.74 -8.42 -9.92
N ALA A 357 8.10 -9.46 -9.39
CA ALA A 357 7.01 -10.15 -10.06
C ALA A 357 6.02 -10.69 -9.01
N ARG A 358 4.72 -10.64 -9.33
CA ARG A 358 3.65 -11.24 -8.53
C ARG A 358 2.71 -12.03 -9.41
N TRP A 359 2.26 -13.15 -8.90
CA TRP A 359 1.16 -13.91 -9.45
C TRP A 359 0.18 -14.27 -8.34
N SER A 360 -1.11 -14.09 -8.58
CA SER A 360 -2.13 -14.40 -7.58
C SER A 360 -3.40 -14.92 -8.23
N TRP A 361 -4.12 -15.77 -7.49
CA TRP A 361 -5.37 -16.38 -7.92
C TRP A 361 -6.27 -16.64 -6.70
N ASN A 362 -7.58 -16.47 -6.90
CA ASN A 362 -8.61 -16.91 -5.98
C ASN A 362 -9.74 -17.66 -6.70
N ASN A 363 -10.59 -18.36 -5.95
CA ASN A 363 -11.67 -19.16 -6.52
C ASN A 363 -12.77 -18.36 -7.21
N GLY A 364 -12.89 -17.05 -6.97
CA GLY A 364 -13.77 -16.11 -7.69
C GLY A 364 -15.26 -16.47 -7.72
N GLN A 365 -15.75 -17.21 -6.73
CA GLN A 365 -17.15 -17.66 -6.70
C GLN A 365 -18.09 -16.65 -6.01
N THR A 366 -17.52 -15.76 -5.22
CA THR A 366 -18.24 -14.80 -4.37
C THR A 366 -17.80 -13.38 -4.68
N GLU A 367 -18.59 -12.41 -4.25
CA GLU A 367 -18.10 -11.03 -4.17
C GLU A 367 -16.83 -10.93 -3.30
N THR A 368 -16.06 -9.88 -3.48
CA THR A 368 -14.77 -9.70 -2.81
C THR A 368 -14.83 -8.61 -1.75
N GLN A 369 -13.87 -8.59 -0.83
CA GLN A 369 -13.75 -7.53 0.19
C GLN A 369 -12.92 -6.34 -0.32
N THR A 370 -12.11 -6.53 -1.36
CA THR A 370 -11.12 -5.55 -1.82
C THR A 370 -11.27 -5.16 -3.28
N LEU A 371 -10.89 -6.01 -4.22
CA LEU A 371 -10.90 -5.75 -5.66
C LEU A 371 -11.64 -6.84 -6.40
N ASP A 372 -12.31 -6.49 -7.49
CA ASP A 372 -12.91 -7.45 -8.42
C ASP A 372 -11.81 -8.04 -9.33
N VAL A 373 -10.94 -8.87 -8.73
CA VAL A 373 -9.84 -9.58 -9.41
C VAL A 373 -9.77 -11.00 -8.89
N SER A 374 -9.88 -11.99 -9.79
CA SER A 374 -9.74 -13.41 -9.44
C SER A 374 -8.41 -14.01 -9.90
N SER A 375 -7.71 -13.37 -10.82
CA SER A 375 -6.37 -13.77 -11.25
C SER A 375 -5.57 -12.56 -11.69
N SER A 376 -4.29 -12.48 -11.30
CA SER A 376 -3.40 -11.40 -11.68
C SER A 376 -1.99 -11.92 -11.88
N LEU A 377 -1.31 -11.35 -12.85
CA LEU A 377 0.15 -11.43 -13.03
C LEU A 377 0.66 -10.02 -13.19
N SER A 378 1.61 -9.61 -12.37
CA SER A 378 2.30 -8.33 -12.49
C SER A 378 3.81 -8.51 -12.39
N PHE A 379 4.55 -7.65 -13.06
CA PHE A 379 6.01 -7.61 -13.00
C PHE A 379 6.52 -6.23 -13.39
N GLY A 380 7.73 -5.93 -13.00
CA GLY A 380 8.34 -4.65 -13.33
C GLY A 380 9.75 -4.50 -12.78
N THR A 381 10.25 -3.29 -12.93
CA THR A 381 11.60 -2.91 -12.52
C THR A 381 11.59 -1.49 -11.92
N THR A 382 12.54 -1.26 -11.03
CA THR A 382 12.89 0.08 -10.55
C THR A 382 14.36 0.33 -10.78
N LEU A 383 14.71 1.56 -11.11
CA LEU A 383 16.09 1.99 -11.35
C LEU A 383 16.35 3.29 -10.59
N LYS A 384 17.42 3.30 -9.77
CA LYS A 384 17.89 4.51 -9.08
C LYS A 384 18.62 5.44 -10.03
N GLY A 385 18.63 6.71 -9.71
CA GLY A 385 19.18 7.77 -10.54
C GLY A 385 20.71 7.96 -10.47
N SER A 386 21.46 7.01 -9.95
CA SER A 386 22.92 7.09 -9.83
C SER A 386 23.59 7.36 -11.18
N ASN A 387 23.09 6.74 -12.25
CA ASN A 387 23.62 6.88 -13.62
C ASN A 387 23.41 8.27 -14.24
N TRP A 388 22.52 9.09 -13.67
CA TRP A 388 22.30 10.50 -14.09
C TRP A 388 22.53 11.50 -12.95
N SER A 389 23.41 11.13 -12.00
CA SER A 389 23.85 11.97 -10.88
C SER A 389 22.74 12.41 -9.92
N ARG A 390 21.70 11.58 -9.80
CA ARG A 390 20.54 11.79 -8.92
C ARG A 390 20.25 10.53 -8.09
N PRO A 391 21.14 10.06 -7.20
CA PRO A 391 21.10 8.73 -6.58
C PRO A 391 19.83 8.47 -5.75
N ASN A 392 19.13 9.52 -5.31
CA ASN A 392 17.91 9.42 -4.54
C ASN A 392 16.63 9.49 -5.39
N ASP A 393 16.77 9.70 -6.70
CA ASP A 393 15.64 9.62 -7.62
C ASP A 393 15.40 8.15 -8.01
N THR A 394 14.17 7.86 -8.40
CA THR A 394 13.79 6.50 -8.85
C THR A 394 12.87 6.60 -10.06
N ILE A 395 13.13 5.76 -11.06
CA ILE A 395 12.19 5.47 -12.14
C ILE A 395 11.65 4.06 -11.99
N GLY A 396 10.35 3.88 -12.19
CA GLY A 396 9.69 2.57 -12.20
C GLY A 396 8.97 2.33 -13.51
N LEU A 397 8.97 1.07 -13.95
CA LEU A 397 8.16 0.57 -15.08
C LEU A 397 7.54 -0.75 -14.66
N GLY A 398 6.22 -0.85 -14.74
CA GLY A 398 5.45 -2.04 -14.38
C GLY A 398 4.38 -2.39 -15.39
N TYR A 399 4.05 -3.68 -15.45
CA TYR A 399 2.95 -4.23 -16.23
C TYR A 399 2.13 -5.18 -15.36
N ALA A 400 0.81 -5.11 -15.49
CA ALA A 400 -0.11 -6.06 -14.86
C ALA A 400 -1.18 -6.51 -15.85
N ILE A 401 -1.63 -7.77 -15.69
CA ILE A 401 -2.78 -8.34 -16.40
C ILE A 401 -3.69 -9.03 -15.41
N ASN A 402 -4.93 -8.55 -15.32
CA ASN A 402 -5.93 -8.98 -14.38
C ASN A 402 -7.07 -9.73 -15.08
N GLY A 403 -7.73 -10.63 -14.37
CA GLY A 403 -8.91 -11.34 -14.84
C GLY A 403 -9.86 -11.67 -13.71
N ILE A 404 -11.11 -11.82 -14.05
CA ILE A 404 -12.19 -12.25 -13.17
C ILE A 404 -12.60 -13.70 -13.48
N SER A 405 -13.36 -14.31 -12.56
CA SER A 405 -13.81 -15.70 -12.68
C SER A 405 -14.90 -15.88 -13.73
N ALA A 406 -15.13 -17.13 -14.17
CA ALA A 406 -16.21 -17.46 -15.07
C ALA A 406 -17.59 -17.14 -14.48
N SER A 407 -17.77 -17.30 -13.17
CA SER A 407 -19.02 -16.99 -12.47
C SER A 407 -19.29 -15.49 -12.47
N GLU A 408 -18.28 -14.68 -12.23
CA GLU A 408 -18.37 -13.22 -12.27
C GLU A 408 -18.57 -12.70 -13.69
N ILE A 409 -17.88 -13.26 -14.68
CA ILE A 409 -18.11 -12.95 -16.11
C ILE A 409 -19.59 -13.19 -16.46
N SER A 410 -20.14 -14.35 -16.10
CA SER A 410 -21.53 -14.69 -16.38
C SER A 410 -22.51 -13.74 -15.69
N TYR A 411 -22.22 -13.35 -14.45
CA TYR A 411 -23.01 -12.39 -13.69
C TYR A 411 -23.03 -10.99 -14.35
N LEU A 412 -21.86 -10.46 -14.74
CA LEU A 412 -21.72 -9.15 -15.38
C LEU A 412 -22.31 -9.14 -16.80
N GLN A 413 -22.21 -10.24 -17.55
CA GLN A 413 -22.81 -10.37 -18.89
C GLN A 413 -24.33 -10.33 -18.86
N GLN A 414 -24.96 -10.71 -17.75
CA GLN A 414 -26.40 -10.60 -17.53
C GLN A 414 -26.85 -9.23 -17.01
N GLY A 415 -25.94 -8.24 -17.01
CA GLY A 415 -26.23 -6.88 -16.56
C GLY A 415 -26.05 -6.66 -15.06
N GLY A 416 -25.56 -7.64 -14.32
CA GLY A 416 -25.19 -7.50 -12.92
C GLY A 416 -24.07 -6.46 -12.73
N TYR A 417 -23.90 -5.99 -11.52
CA TYR A 417 -22.81 -5.12 -11.13
C TYR A 417 -22.29 -5.52 -9.73
N THR A 418 -20.99 -5.42 -9.55
CA THR A 418 -20.32 -5.60 -8.26
C THR A 418 -20.19 -4.25 -7.55
N MET A 419 -19.40 -4.19 -6.50
CA MET A 419 -19.13 -2.94 -5.82
C MET A 419 -18.39 -1.92 -6.70
N PHE A 420 -17.49 -2.37 -7.56
CA PHE A 420 -16.59 -1.49 -8.31
C PHE A 420 -16.75 -1.55 -9.82
N ILE A 421 -17.32 -2.61 -10.36
CA ILE A 421 -17.47 -2.78 -11.81
C ILE A 421 -18.90 -3.16 -12.20
N GLY A 422 -19.29 -2.81 -13.43
CA GLY A 422 -20.59 -3.15 -14.01
C GLY A 422 -21.02 -2.16 -15.07
N ASP A 423 -20.82 -2.55 -16.33
CA ASP A 423 -21.09 -1.73 -17.53
C ASP A 423 -22.46 -2.02 -18.18
N SER A 424 -23.36 -2.75 -17.51
CA SER A 424 -24.64 -3.26 -18.04
C SER A 424 -24.49 -4.32 -19.15
N ALA A 425 -23.35 -4.39 -19.83
CA ALA A 425 -23.05 -5.37 -20.86
C ALA A 425 -21.52 -5.58 -20.90
N LEU A 426 -21.07 -6.82 -20.78
CA LEU A 426 -19.65 -7.16 -20.73
C LEU A 426 -19.21 -7.91 -21.99
N SER A 427 -18.26 -7.31 -22.74
CA SER A 427 -17.45 -7.99 -23.77
C SER A 427 -16.11 -8.35 -23.13
N TYR A 428 -16.05 -9.49 -22.45
CA TYR A 428 -14.92 -9.84 -21.59
C TYR A 428 -13.58 -9.89 -22.31
N LYS A 429 -12.63 -9.17 -21.77
CA LYS A 429 -11.19 -9.29 -21.98
C LYS A 429 -10.46 -8.91 -20.70
N ARG A 430 -9.31 -9.54 -20.46
CA ARG A 430 -8.46 -9.20 -19.31
C ARG A 430 -8.09 -7.73 -19.32
N GLU A 431 -8.21 -7.07 -18.19
CA GLU A 431 -7.71 -5.71 -17.99
C GLU A 431 -6.18 -5.75 -17.95
N GLN A 432 -5.53 -4.81 -18.64
CA GLN A 432 -4.08 -4.70 -18.68
C GLN A 432 -3.66 -3.29 -18.29
N VAL A 433 -2.62 -3.20 -17.46
CA VAL A 433 -2.09 -1.96 -16.93
C VAL A 433 -0.61 -1.87 -17.29
N ILE A 434 -0.21 -0.74 -17.87
CA ILE A 434 1.20 -0.31 -17.91
C ILE A 434 1.30 0.93 -17.05
N GLU A 435 2.23 0.96 -16.12
CA GLU A 435 2.52 2.13 -15.30
C GLU A 435 4.00 2.46 -15.35
N THR A 436 4.31 3.74 -15.45
CA THR A 436 5.66 4.27 -15.27
C THR A 436 5.62 5.51 -14.41
N TYR A 437 6.57 5.64 -13.51
CA TYR A 437 6.73 6.83 -12.70
C TYR A 437 8.20 7.28 -12.64
N TYR A 438 8.38 8.57 -12.38
CA TYR A 438 9.66 9.15 -11.99
C TYR A 438 9.47 9.90 -10.69
N SER A 439 10.20 9.49 -9.65
CA SER A 439 10.20 10.11 -8.33
C SER A 439 11.50 10.85 -8.12
N ALA A 440 11.44 12.17 -7.99
CA ALA A 440 12.58 13.05 -7.79
C ALA A 440 12.65 13.53 -6.36
N GLN A 441 13.77 13.34 -5.68
CA GLN A 441 14.06 14.02 -4.42
C GLN A 441 14.40 15.48 -4.70
N VAL A 442 13.52 16.41 -4.30
CA VAL A 442 13.71 17.86 -4.50
C VAL A 442 14.31 18.56 -3.29
N PHE A 443 14.06 18.03 -2.09
CA PHE A 443 14.70 18.39 -0.83
C PHE A 443 14.90 17.13 0.01
N LYS A 444 15.71 17.24 1.09
CA LYS A 444 15.78 16.15 2.07
C LYS A 444 14.33 15.83 2.51
N ASN A 445 13.96 14.58 2.42
CA ASN A 445 12.64 14.07 2.83
C ASN A 445 11.43 14.51 1.96
N LEU A 446 11.60 15.31 0.91
CA LEU A 446 10.51 15.69 0.00
C LEU A 446 10.74 15.15 -1.40
N TYR A 447 9.78 14.40 -1.88
CA TYR A 447 9.78 13.78 -3.20
C TYR A 447 8.61 14.31 -4.04
N ILE A 448 8.87 14.59 -5.32
CA ILE A 448 7.86 14.91 -6.32
C ILE A 448 7.92 13.83 -7.39
N SER A 449 6.79 13.19 -7.66
CA SER A 449 6.73 12.14 -8.67
C SER A 449 5.74 12.49 -9.77
N ALA A 450 6.12 12.19 -11.02
CA ALA A 450 5.21 12.14 -12.15
C ALA A 450 4.88 10.68 -12.44
N ASP A 451 3.61 10.41 -12.73
CA ASP A 451 3.08 9.07 -12.98
C ASP A 451 2.25 9.03 -14.26
N PHE A 452 2.37 7.96 -15.01
CA PHE A 452 1.58 7.68 -16.19
C PHE A 452 1.10 6.23 -16.19
N GLN A 453 -0.21 6.04 -16.42
CA GLN A 453 -0.79 4.71 -16.57
C GLN A 453 -1.60 4.62 -17.86
N HIS A 454 -1.45 3.50 -18.57
CA HIS A 454 -2.24 3.11 -19.71
C HIS A 454 -3.00 1.83 -19.37
N ILE A 455 -4.35 1.92 -19.39
CA ILE A 455 -5.22 0.78 -19.04
C ILE A 455 -6.03 0.38 -20.26
N THR A 456 -5.88 -0.87 -20.70
CA THR A 456 -6.69 -1.47 -21.77
C THR A 456 -7.76 -2.36 -21.18
N ASN A 457 -8.94 -2.39 -21.82
CA ASN A 457 -10.12 -3.12 -21.37
C ASN A 457 -10.51 -2.78 -19.92
N PRO A 458 -10.71 -1.49 -19.57
CA PRO A 458 -11.05 -1.09 -18.20
C PRO A 458 -12.30 -1.85 -17.74
N ALA A 459 -12.29 -2.32 -16.47
CA ALA A 459 -13.32 -3.20 -15.93
C ALA A 459 -13.58 -4.46 -16.77
N TYR A 460 -12.53 -5.02 -17.36
CA TYR A 460 -12.55 -6.23 -18.20
C TYR A 460 -13.39 -6.14 -19.47
N ASN A 461 -13.69 -4.93 -19.93
CA ASN A 461 -14.59 -4.72 -21.06
C ASN A 461 -13.86 -4.22 -22.31
N SER A 462 -13.73 -5.08 -23.33
CA SER A 462 -13.06 -4.73 -24.60
C SER A 462 -13.82 -3.75 -25.48
N ALA A 463 -15.09 -3.48 -25.20
CA ALA A 463 -15.86 -2.44 -25.87
C ALA A 463 -15.51 -1.02 -25.36
N ARG A 464 -14.73 -0.92 -24.28
CA ARG A 464 -14.37 0.33 -23.60
C ARG A 464 -12.86 0.53 -23.57
N GLY A 465 -12.43 1.78 -23.49
CA GLY A 465 -11.02 2.14 -23.41
C GLY A 465 -10.31 2.18 -24.77
N PRO A 466 -8.97 2.19 -24.81
CA PRO A 466 -8.10 2.32 -23.64
C PRO A 466 -8.21 3.69 -22.96
N VAL A 467 -7.82 3.77 -21.70
CA VAL A 467 -7.80 5.01 -20.91
C VAL A 467 -6.39 5.29 -20.39
N ASN A 468 -5.98 6.57 -20.44
CA ASN A 468 -4.73 7.04 -19.87
C ASN A 468 -4.99 7.86 -18.62
N PHE A 469 -4.15 7.65 -17.60
CA PHE A 469 -4.11 8.44 -16.39
C PHE A 469 -2.74 9.12 -16.26
N TYR A 470 -2.76 10.34 -15.78
CA TYR A 470 -1.59 11.16 -15.51
C TYR A 470 -1.65 11.59 -14.06
N GLY A 471 -0.60 11.36 -13.31
CA GLY A 471 -0.52 11.66 -11.90
C GLY A 471 0.65 12.59 -11.56
N LEU A 472 0.46 13.41 -10.53
CA LEU A 472 1.55 14.07 -9.81
C LEU A 472 1.38 13.79 -8.33
N ARG A 473 2.46 13.40 -7.68
CA ARG A 473 2.50 13.09 -6.25
C ARG A 473 3.57 13.95 -5.57
N ALA A 474 3.20 14.58 -4.45
CA ALA A 474 4.12 15.17 -3.51
C ALA A 474 4.10 14.34 -2.23
N HIS A 475 5.25 13.88 -1.78
CA HIS A 475 5.42 13.04 -0.59
C HIS A 475 6.52 13.59 0.29
N ILE A 476 6.23 13.76 1.58
CA ILE A 476 7.20 14.15 2.60
C ILE A 476 7.14 13.13 3.74
N GLU A 477 8.33 12.76 4.23
CA GLU A 477 8.50 11.82 5.34
C GLU A 477 9.57 12.36 6.31
N ILE A 478 9.28 12.31 7.62
CA ILE A 478 10.16 12.83 8.69
C ILE A 478 10.17 11.86 9.90
#